data_32a64cc479e631e637419b27032e5eb6
#
_entry.id   32a64cc479e631e637419b27032e5eb6
#
_cell.length_a   1.000
_cell.length_b   1.000
_cell.length_c   1.000
_cell.angle_alpha   90.00
_cell.angle_beta   90.00
_cell.angle_gamma   90.00
#
_symmetry.space_group_name_H-M   'P 1'
#
loop_
_entity.id
_entity.type
_entity.pdbx_description
1 polymer ?
#
loop_
_entity_poly.entity_id
_entity_poly.type
_entity_poly.pdbx_seq_one_letter_code
_entity_poly.pdbx_strand_id
1 'polypeptide(L)'
;MRVRIVFLFLFLGCVSAWAQVNVKKNATYFSNGLQSKYREDTDGAIRNFEQALRYMPEDHASMFELSEQYYNAGRMDEAFKMIQKAVELDPENKWYQLRLGVFYRNLEQYDDYIKLYEGLTAKYPDDLDMLSDLIDAYLITENYDKALKKMELLEQQVGQNEIITEQRLNIYKRQGNNKKLIAELEKLIEQNPENPRYYGMLAQLYTENGKDKEALKVYEKIKEVNPSDPYINISLLEFYEKNGDKEKAFRELISAIRNPNLDLTTKANIYDYWMNKNQASADVNDQARQCGEAFIETHPDNKLGYLILGSYYIVSGNAVKSKEIYQKSLAIDSTDFLSWQNLIISESRLDDTEAVHAHAVKALGYYPMQPVFYWYAGVASAVLNINDDAITYLEKGRRYTTDKLQTANFDAFLGDLYHEQGDEEKAFEAYERTLRNDPDNVLVCNNYAYYLAVKNQDLDKALEMSTKAITAEPDNPTYLDTHAWVLYMKGDYKEAEKYMKKAMKLLEEPDETYTKHYEAIVNKLKK
;
A
#
# COMPACT_ATOMS: atom_id res chain seq x y z
N MET A 1 38.26 -52.95 -71.92
CA MET A 1 38.73 -52.34 -70.66
C MET A 1 38.98 -50.83 -70.80
N ARG A 2 39.53 -50.31 -71.87
CA ARG A 2 39.80 -48.84 -72.06
C ARG A 2 38.54 -47.93 -72.08
N VAL A 3 37.41 -48.32 -72.58
CA VAL A 3 36.18 -47.52 -72.67
C VAL A 3 35.53 -47.36 -71.28
N ARG A 4 35.59 -48.36 -70.38
CA ARG A 4 35.10 -48.19 -68.99
C ARG A 4 35.92 -47.23 -68.12
N ILE A 5 37.23 -47.13 -68.38
CA ILE A 5 38.13 -46.25 -67.66
C ILE A 5 37.87 -44.74 -68.06
N VAL A 6 37.63 -44.48 -69.36
CA VAL A 6 37.31 -43.15 -69.85
C VAL A 6 35.96 -42.62 -69.32
N PHE A 7 34.94 -43.46 -69.23
CA PHE A 7 33.66 -43.11 -68.59
C PHE A 7 33.79 -42.91 -67.11
N LEU A 8 34.69 -43.65 -66.44
CA LEU A 8 34.94 -43.42 -64.98
C LEU A 8 35.65 -42.08 -64.75
N PHE A 9 36.63 -41.68 -65.60
CA PHE A 9 37.31 -40.36 -65.48
C PHE A 9 36.42 -39.19 -65.89
N LEU A 10 35.55 -39.33 -66.89
CA LEU A 10 34.55 -38.33 -67.26
C LEU A 10 33.49 -38.16 -66.15
N PHE A 11 33.04 -39.29 -65.54
CA PHE A 11 32.11 -39.25 -64.44
C PHE A 11 32.72 -38.63 -63.18
N LEU A 12 33.98 -38.95 -62.84
CA LEU A 12 34.73 -38.34 -61.75
C LEU A 12 35.01 -36.85 -62.04
N GLY A 13 35.30 -36.46 -63.30
CA GLY A 13 35.49 -35.07 -63.71
C GLY A 13 34.20 -34.25 -63.64
N CYS A 14 33.09 -34.83 -64.05
CA CYS A 14 31.77 -34.20 -63.92
C CYS A 14 31.31 -34.05 -62.49
N VAL A 15 31.55 -35.04 -61.63
CA VAL A 15 31.22 -35.00 -60.20
C VAL A 15 32.07 -33.96 -59.48
N SER A 16 33.36 -33.85 -59.80
CA SER A 16 34.25 -32.82 -59.21
C SER A 16 33.88 -31.40 -59.66
N ALA A 17 33.53 -31.19 -60.95
CA ALA A 17 33.06 -29.93 -61.46
C ALA A 17 31.70 -29.50 -60.88
N TRP A 18 30.78 -30.46 -60.71
CA TRP A 18 29.48 -30.21 -60.09
C TRP A 18 29.63 -29.88 -58.58
N ALA A 19 30.47 -30.58 -57.86
CA ALA A 19 30.80 -30.29 -56.46
C ALA A 19 31.42 -28.89 -56.32
N GLN A 20 32.33 -28.51 -57.21
CA GLN A 20 32.98 -27.19 -57.20
C GLN A 20 31.99 -26.05 -57.47
N VAL A 21 30.99 -26.25 -58.35
CA VAL A 21 29.89 -25.30 -58.62
C VAL A 21 29.00 -25.14 -57.38
N ASN A 22 28.68 -26.25 -56.70
CA ASN A 22 27.87 -26.19 -55.49
C ASN A 22 28.56 -25.46 -54.34
N VAL A 23 29.85 -25.70 -54.09
CA VAL A 23 30.66 -24.97 -53.12
C VAL A 23 30.69 -23.47 -53.42
N LYS A 24 30.90 -23.08 -54.70
CA LYS A 24 30.91 -21.66 -55.07
C LYS A 24 29.55 -21.00 -54.87
N LYS A 25 28.46 -21.65 -55.20
CA LYS A 25 27.09 -21.13 -55.00
C LYS A 25 26.73 -21.05 -53.53
N ASN A 26 27.04 -22.09 -52.71
CA ASN A 26 26.88 -22.03 -51.26
C ASN A 26 27.60 -20.81 -50.67
N ALA A 27 28.90 -20.64 -50.98
CA ALA A 27 29.68 -19.51 -50.49
C ALA A 27 29.09 -18.14 -50.88
N THR A 28 28.55 -18.04 -52.12
CA THR A 28 27.89 -16.81 -52.59
C THR A 28 26.63 -16.54 -51.80
N TYR A 29 25.74 -17.51 -51.60
CA TYR A 29 24.51 -17.30 -50.85
C TYR A 29 24.79 -17.12 -49.37
N PHE A 30 25.78 -17.80 -48.79
CA PHE A 30 26.23 -17.55 -47.43
C PHE A 30 26.69 -16.10 -47.22
N SER A 31 27.56 -15.59 -48.13
CA SER A 31 27.99 -14.19 -48.10
C SER A 31 26.83 -13.20 -48.23
N ASN A 32 25.88 -13.49 -49.13
CA ASN A 32 24.68 -12.67 -49.28
C ASN A 32 23.80 -12.71 -48.03
N GLY A 33 23.70 -13.86 -47.37
CA GLY A 33 23.01 -14.02 -46.10
C GLY A 33 23.61 -13.18 -44.99
N LEU A 34 24.93 -13.17 -44.87
CA LEU A 34 25.65 -12.30 -43.93
C LEU A 34 25.44 -10.80 -44.25
N GLN A 35 25.44 -10.42 -45.54
CA GLN A 35 25.15 -9.03 -45.92
C GLN A 35 23.72 -8.63 -45.54
N SER A 36 22.74 -9.51 -45.78
CA SER A 36 21.34 -9.26 -45.35
C SER A 36 21.23 -9.15 -43.82
N LYS A 37 21.88 -10.04 -43.06
CA LYS A 37 21.98 -9.97 -41.61
C LYS A 37 22.54 -8.64 -41.13
N TYR A 38 23.64 -8.17 -41.75
CA TYR A 38 24.27 -6.87 -41.44
C TYR A 38 23.36 -5.67 -41.70
N ARG A 39 22.41 -5.81 -42.65
CA ARG A 39 21.41 -4.78 -43.01
C ARG A 39 20.12 -4.94 -42.22
N GLU A 40 20.08 -5.85 -41.22
CA GLU A 40 18.90 -6.18 -40.45
C GLU A 40 17.71 -6.72 -41.28
N ASP A 41 18.00 -7.18 -42.54
CA ASP A 41 17.03 -7.85 -43.42
C ASP A 41 16.95 -9.34 -43.06
N THR A 42 16.20 -9.65 -41.97
CA THR A 42 16.04 -11.00 -41.46
C THR A 42 15.48 -11.97 -42.51
N ASP A 43 14.46 -11.54 -43.28
CA ASP A 43 13.85 -12.37 -44.32
C ASP A 43 14.81 -12.63 -45.47
N GLY A 44 15.58 -11.63 -45.87
CA GLY A 44 16.62 -11.77 -46.88
C GLY A 44 17.73 -12.69 -46.42
N ALA A 45 18.15 -12.60 -45.16
CA ALA A 45 19.15 -13.48 -44.56
C ALA A 45 18.67 -14.94 -44.56
N ILE A 46 17.44 -15.20 -44.08
CA ILE A 46 16.82 -16.53 -44.09
C ILE A 46 16.83 -17.11 -45.50
N ARG A 47 16.28 -16.38 -46.48
CA ARG A 47 16.23 -16.89 -47.87
C ARG A 47 17.62 -17.24 -48.39
N ASN A 48 18.61 -16.42 -48.11
CA ASN A 48 19.97 -16.67 -48.58
C ASN A 48 20.62 -17.88 -47.89
N PHE A 49 20.52 -18.02 -46.57
CA PHE A 49 21.07 -19.18 -45.85
C PHE A 49 20.35 -20.49 -46.26
N GLU A 50 19.02 -20.45 -46.44
CA GLU A 50 18.28 -21.60 -46.98
C GLU A 50 18.77 -21.98 -48.41
N GLN A 51 19.07 -21.01 -49.27
CA GLN A 51 19.66 -21.27 -50.59
C GLN A 51 21.08 -21.86 -50.45
N ALA A 52 21.91 -21.37 -49.56
CA ALA A 52 23.23 -21.95 -49.31
C ALA A 52 23.12 -23.44 -48.96
N LEU A 53 22.19 -23.80 -48.04
CA LEU A 53 21.94 -25.19 -47.64
C LEU A 53 21.35 -26.08 -48.73
N ARG A 54 20.67 -25.51 -49.75
CA ARG A 54 20.24 -26.29 -50.93
C ARG A 54 21.42 -26.79 -51.77
N TYR A 55 22.52 -26.02 -51.80
CA TYR A 55 23.74 -26.41 -52.51
C TYR A 55 24.69 -27.24 -51.68
N MET A 56 24.76 -26.98 -50.36
CA MET A 56 25.54 -27.78 -49.42
C MET A 56 24.68 -28.06 -48.17
N PRO A 57 23.95 -29.20 -48.15
CA PRO A 57 23.03 -29.51 -47.06
C PRO A 57 23.72 -29.79 -45.70
N GLU A 58 25.03 -30.00 -45.68
CA GLU A 58 25.84 -30.25 -44.49
C GLU A 58 26.71 -29.04 -44.09
N ASP A 59 26.38 -27.86 -44.61
CA ASP A 59 27.09 -26.61 -44.24
C ASP A 59 26.65 -26.12 -42.86
N HIS A 60 27.36 -26.59 -41.82
CA HIS A 60 27.09 -26.26 -40.43
C HIS A 60 27.15 -24.74 -40.13
N ALA A 61 27.99 -23.98 -40.89
CA ALA A 61 28.05 -22.52 -40.71
C ALA A 61 26.75 -21.86 -41.16
N SER A 62 26.21 -22.26 -42.34
CA SER A 62 24.90 -21.76 -42.79
C SER A 62 23.77 -22.19 -41.84
N MET A 63 23.83 -23.38 -41.24
CA MET A 63 22.84 -23.84 -40.27
C MET A 63 22.89 -22.98 -38.99
N PHE A 64 24.07 -22.68 -38.51
CA PHE A 64 24.25 -21.81 -37.33
C PHE A 64 23.65 -20.43 -37.58
N GLU A 65 24.04 -19.79 -38.67
CA GLU A 65 23.54 -18.46 -39.02
C GLU A 65 22.01 -18.45 -39.26
N LEU A 66 21.49 -19.49 -39.92
CA LEU A 66 20.06 -19.67 -40.14
C LEU A 66 19.29 -19.87 -38.84
N SER A 67 19.86 -20.59 -37.88
CA SER A 67 19.24 -20.78 -36.58
C SER A 67 19.07 -19.42 -35.85
N GLU A 68 20.04 -18.56 -35.97
CA GLU A 68 19.99 -17.22 -35.41
C GLU A 68 18.90 -16.36 -36.07
N GLN A 69 18.79 -16.42 -37.40
CA GLN A 69 17.77 -15.66 -38.13
C GLN A 69 16.35 -16.20 -37.85
N TYR A 70 16.17 -17.49 -37.75
CA TYR A 70 14.89 -18.10 -37.36
C TYR A 70 14.52 -17.69 -35.92
N TYR A 71 15.48 -17.67 -35.01
CA TYR A 71 15.26 -17.21 -33.65
C TYR A 71 14.77 -15.75 -33.62
N ASN A 72 15.45 -14.86 -34.37
CA ASN A 72 15.07 -13.45 -34.47
C ASN A 72 13.69 -13.25 -35.14
N ALA A 73 13.30 -14.15 -36.03
CA ALA A 73 11.98 -14.18 -36.66
C ALA A 73 10.87 -14.84 -35.81
N GLY A 74 11.18 -15.30 -34.58
CA GLY A 74 10.24 -16.01 -33.72
C GLY A 74 9.95 -17.47 -34.11
N ARG A 75 10.70 -18.01 -35.08
CA ARG A 75 10.53 -19.38 -35.60
C ARG A 75 11.35 -20.36 -34.77
N MET A 76 10.95 -20.57 -33.51
CA MET A 76 11.72 -21.27 -32.48
C MET A 76 12.07 -22.72 -32.83
N ASP A 77 11.07 -23.48 -33.29
CA ASP A 77 11.28 -24.92 -33.62
C ASP A 77 12.27 -25.12 -34.76
N GLU A 78 12.24 -24.24 -35.78
CA GLU A 78 13.12 -24.31 -36.93
C GLU A 78 14.52 -23.85 -36.53
N ALA A 79 14.63 -22.82 -35.71
CA ALA A 79 15.90 -22.38 -35.17
C ALA A 79 16.59 -23.50 -34.37
N PHE A 80 15.84 -24.16 -33.48
CA PHE A 80 16.36 -25.24 -32.66
C PHE A 80 16.85 -26.44 -33.49
N LYS A 81 16.07 -26.83 -34.53
CA LYS A 81 16.51 -27.89 -35.46
C LYS A 81 17.80 -27.57 -36.21
N MET A 82 17.97 -26.29 -36.59
CA MET A 82 19.19 -25.89 -37.31
C MET A 82 20.40 -25.92 -36.40
N ILE A 83 20.29 -25.43 -35.17
CA ILE A 83 21.43 -25.43 -34.24
C ILE A 83 21.81 -26.87 -33.83
N GLN A 84 20.83 -27.75 -33.59
CA GLN A 84 21.11 -29.15 -33.30
C GLN A 84 21.94 -29.81 -34.42
N LYS A 85 21.54 -29.61 -35.69
CA LYS A 85 22.28 -30.11 -36.83
C LYS A 85 23.68 -29.50 -36.96
N ALA A 86 23.82 -28.20 -36.69
CA ALA A 86 25.12 -27.57 -36.72
C ALA A 86 26.07 -28.19 -35.68
N VAL A 87 25.57 -28.46 -34.46
CA VAL A 87 26.34 -29.13 -33.40
C VAL A 87 26.64 -30.59 -33.74
N GLU A 88 25.70 -31.34 -34.38
CA GLU A 88 25.95 -32.72 -34.85
C GLU A 88 27.08 -32.78 -35.86
N LEU A 89 27.18 -31.80 -36.77
CA LEU A 89 28.19 -31.76 -37.82
C LEU A 89 29.54 -31.24 -37.35
N ASP A 90 29.56 -30.31 -36.39
CA ASP A 90 30.78 -29.80 -35.78
C ASP A 90 30.61 -29.72 -34.24
N PRO A 91 30.71 -30.88 -33.57
CA PRO A 91 30.47 -30.98 -32.12
C PRO A 91 31.55 -30.34 -31.28
N GLU A 92 32.71 -30.01 -31.85
CA GLU A 92 33.79 -29.34 -31.15
C GLU A 92 33.67 -27.83 -31.14
N ASN A 93 32.73 -27.26 -31.88
CA ASN A 93 32.54 -25.83 -32.02
C ASN A 93 31.86 -25.23 -30.78
N LYS A 94 32.66 -24.52 -29.99
CA LYS A 94 32.21 -23.87 -28.77
C LYS A 94 31.00 -22.97 -29.00
N TRP A 95 30.96 -22.20 -30.09
CA TRP A 95 29.91 -21.23 -30.34
C TRP A 95 28.58 -21.90 -30.68
N TYR A 96 28.62 -23.03 -31.38
CA TYR A 96 27.41 -23.82 -31.67
C TYR A 96 26.83 -24.42 -30.39
N GLN A 97 27.70 -24.97 -29.54
CA GLN A 97 27.28 -25.53 -28.26
C GLN A 97 26.70 -24.44 -27.34
N LEU A 98 27.30 -23.25 -27.26
CA LEU A 98 26.75 -22.14 -26.50
C LEU A 98 25.38 -21.72 -27.02
N ARG A 99 25.22 -21.61 -28.34
CA ARG A 99 23.93 -21.29 -28.92
C ARG A 99 22.89 -22.38 -28.64
N LEU A 100 23.25 -23.64 -28.70
CA LEU A 100 22.37 -24.76 -28.32
C LEU A 100 21.95 -24.68 -26.85
N GLY A 101 22.87 -24.27 -25.98
CA GLY A 101 22.58 -24.01 -24.57
C GLY A 101 21.51 -22.94 -24.39
N VAL A 102 21.57 -21.84 -25.15
CA VAL A 102 20.52 -20.79 -25.11
C VAL A 102 19.14 -21.37 -25.43
N PHE A 103 19.04 -22.30 -26.41
CA PHE A 103 17.77 -22.95 -26.73
C PHE A 103 17.31 -23.88 -25.61
N TYR A 104 18.19 -24.72 -25.05
CA TYR A 104 17.83 -25.57 -23.92
C TYR A 104 17.30 -24.77 -22.74
N ARG A 105 17.92 -23.64 -22.42
CA ARG A 105 17.47 -22.74 -21.35
C ARG A 105 16.10 -22.13 -21.66
N ASN A 106 15.89 -21.61 -22.88
CA ASN A 106 14.63 -20.99 -23.29
C ASN A 106 13.46 -22.00 -23.37
N LEU A 107 13.77 -23.28 -23.63
CA LEU A 107 12.81 -24.37 -23.66
C LEU A 107 12.68 -25.10 -22.32
N GLU A 108 13.34 -24.58 -21.27
CA GLU A 108 13.37 -25.13 -19.90
C GLU A 108 13.86 -26.60 -19.87
N GLN A 109 14.66 -27.01 -20.86
CA GLN A 109 15.26 -28.33 -20.95
C GLN A 109 16.55 -28.39 -20.13
N TYR A 110 16.41 -28.21 -18.81
CA TYR A 110 17.56 -28.03 -17.90
C TYR A 110 18.45 -29.28 -17.80
N ASP A 111 17.93 -30.49 -17.98
CA ASP A 111 18.75 -31.70 -17.96
C ASP A 111 19.74 -31.72 -19.13
N ASP A 112 19.29 -31.39 -20.33
CA ASP A 112 20.15 -31.30 -21.52
C ASP A 112 21.11 -30.12 -21.42
N TYR A 113 20.63 -29.00 -20.89
CA TYR A 113 21.45 -27.80 -20.60
C TYR A 113 22.60 -28.12 -19.65
N ILE A 114 22.29 -28.78 -18.51
CA ILE A 114 23.28 -29.14 -17.49
C ILE A 114 24.31 -30.11 -18.10
N LYS A 115 23.87 -31.15 -18.82
CA LYS A 115 24.77 -32.10 -19.48
C LYS A 115 25.73 -31.41 -20.45
N LEU A 116 25.21 -30.47 -21.25
CA LEU A 116 26.01 -29.69 -22.18
C LEU A 116 27.06 -28.84 -21.44
N TYR A 117 26.64 -28.12 -20.41
CA TYR A 117 27.52 -27.22 -19.67
C TYR A 117 28.49 -27.93 -18.72
N GLU A 118 28.15 -29.14 -18.22
CA GLU A 118 29.11 -30.00 -17.54
C GLU A 118 30.29 -30.37 -18.49
N GLY A 119 29.97 -30.68 -19.78
CA GLY A 119 30.98 -30.92 -20.80
C GLY A 119 31.81 -29.69 -21.16
N LEU A 120 31.14 -28.55 -21.35
CA LEU A 120 31.78 -27.28 -21.68
C LEU A 120 32.72 -26.80 -20.57
N THR A 121 32.28 -26.81 -19.31
CA THR A 121 33.10 -26.39 -18.16
C THR A 121 34.26 -27.35 -17.87
N ALA A 122 34.14 -28.60 -18.24
CA ALA A 122 35.26 -29.57 -18.18
C ALA A 122 36.33 -29.27 -19.24
N LYS A 123 35.90 -28.84 -20.43
CA LYS A 123 36.78 -28.51 -21.55
C LYS A 123 37.39 -27.12 -21.46
N TYR A 124 36.63 -26.18 -20.90
CA TYR A 124 36.99 -24.75 -20.72
C TYR A 124 36.90 -24.37 -19.25
N PRO A 125 37.78 -24.85 -18.37
CA PRO A 125 37.67 -24.66 -16.92
C PRO A 125 37.88 -23.22 -16.46
N ASP A 126 38.51 -22.39 -17.27
CA ASP A 126 38.77 -20.98 -16.96
C ASP A 126 37.67 -20.04 -17.44
N ASP A 127 36.63 -20.59 -18.09
CA ASP A 127 35.50 -19.79 -18.55
C ASP A 127 34.47 -19.63 -17.42
N LEU A 128 34.56 -18.48 -16.75
CA LEU A 128 33.74 -18.16 -15.56
C LEU A 128 32.26 -17.99 -15.89
N ASP A 129 31.96 -17.51 -17.09
CA ASP A 129 30.56 -17.31 -17.54
C ASP A 129 29.87 -18.68 -17.68
N MET A 130 30.51 -19.64 -18.29
CA MET A 130 29.97 -21.01 -18.39
C MET A 130 29.82 -21.67 -17.03
N LEU A 131 30.77 -21.43 -16.13
CA LEU A 131 30.70 -21.97 -14.77
C LEU A 131 29.54 -21.34 -13.99
N SER A 132 29.33 -20.05 -14.13
CA SER A 132 28.19 -19.34 -13.53
C SER A 132 26.85 -19.84 -14.10
N ASP A 133 26.75 -19.97 -15.42
CA ASP A 133 25.57 -20.51 -16.10
C ASP A 133 25.21 -21.92 -15.61
N LEU A 134 26.22 -22.78 -15.38
CA LEU A 134 26.02 -24.12 -14.83
C LEU A 134 25.55 -24.09 -13.37
N ILE A 135 26.09 -23.18 -12.57
CA ILE A 135 25.63 -22.97 -11.17
C ILE A 135 24.17 -22.56 -11.16
N ASP A 136 23.78 -21.61 -11.99
CA ASP A 136 22.40 -21.15 -12.08
C ASP A 136 21.44 -22.29 -12.48
N ALA A 137 21.82 -23.12 -13.45
CA ALA A 137 21.04 -24.29 -13.84
C ALA A 137 20.87 -25.29 -12.69
N TYR A 138 21.93 -25.52 -11.90
CA TYR A 138 21.81 -26.37 -10.70
C TYR A 138 20.94 -25.75 -9.62
N LEU A 139 20.92 -24.41 -9.48
CA LEU A 139 20.05 -23.72 -8.54
C LEU A 139 18.57 -23.82 -8.96
N ILE A 140 18.28 -23.65 -10.25
CA ILE A 140 16.94 -23.77 -10.81
C ILE A 140 16.39 -25.20 -10.64
N THR A 141 17.24 -26.20 -10.84
CA THR A 141 16.87 -27.63 -10.70
C THR A 141 17.02 -28.15 -9.26
N GLU A 142 17.28 -27.26 -8.30
CA GLU A 142 17.48 -27.58 -6.87
C GLU A 142 18.61 -28.60 -6.61
N ASN A 143 19.58 -28.69 -7.51
CA ASN A 143 20.71 -29.59 -7.40
C ASN A 143 21.81 -28.96 -6.53
N TYR A 144 21.44 -28.60 -5.30
CA TYR A 144 22.22 -27.76 -4.40
C TYR A 144 23.64 -28.28 -4.12
N ASP A 145 23.83 -29.59 -3.99
CA ASP A 145 25.16 -30.16 -3.72
C ASP A 145 26.14 -29.95 -4.89
N LYS A 146 25.64 -30.06 -6.14
CA LYS A 146 26.44 -29.74 -7.31
C LYS A 146 26.70 -28.25 -7.46
N ALA A 147 25.68 -27.42 -7.20
CA ALA A 147 25.82 -25.96 -7.18
C ALA A 147 26.93 -25.53 -6.20
N LEU A 148 26.87 -25.99 -4.95
CA LEU A 148 27.89 -25.68 -3.92
C LEU A 148 29.30 -26.05 -4.35
N LYS A 149 29.51 -27.24 -4.94
CA LYS A 149 30.83 -27.66 -5.44
C LYS A 149 31.35 -26.74 -6.56
N LYS A 150 30.44 -26.30 -7.45
CA LYS A 150 30.85 -25.40 -8.53
C LYS A 150 31.07 -23.96 -8.03
N MET A 151 30.33 -23.52 -7.02
CA MET A 151 30.56 -22.25 -6.33
C MET A 151 31.92 -22.22 -5.63
N GLU A 152 32.33 -23.31 -4.97
CA GLU A 152 33.67 -23.42 -4.39
C GLU A 152 34.78 -23.26 -5.45
N LEU A 153 34.57 -23.88 -6.64
CA LEU A 153 35.53 -23.76 -7.74
C LEU A 153 35.55 -22.32 -8.29
N LEU A 154 34.40 -21.68 -8.44
CA LEU A 154 34.31 -20.28 -8.88
C LEU A 154 35.02 -19.34 -7.90
N GLU A 155 34.76 -19.53 -6.60
CA GLU A 155 35.37 -18.72 -5.53
C GLU A 155 36.89 -18.87 -5.45
N GLN A 156 37.45 -20.06 -5.77
CA GLN A 156 38.89 -20.26 -5.86
C GLN A 156 39.52 -19.44 -7.00
N GLN A 157 38.80 -19.16 -8.06
CA GLN A 157 39.29 -18.42 -9.23
C GLN A 157 39.10 -16.89 -9.10
N VAL A 158 37.93 -16.46 -8.61
CA VAL A 158 37.61 -15.02 -8.52
C VAL A 158 37.89 -14.42 -7.15
N GLY A 159 38.21 -15.24 -6.16
CA GLY A 159 38.28 -14.83 -4.77
C GLY A 159 36.91 -14.78 -4.12
N GLN A 160 36.85 -14.28 -2.89
CA GLN A 160 35.63 -14.15 -2.16
C GLN A 160 34.68 -13.14 -2.84
N ASN A 161 33.45 -13.56 -3.08
CA ASN A 161 32.44 -12.77 -3.77
C ASN A 161 31.12 -12.78 -3.00
N GLU A 162 30.57 -11.60 -2.77
CA GLU A 162 29.34 -11.43 -1.99
C GLU A 162 28.14 -12.18 -2.62
N ILE A 163 28.05 -12.19 -3.94
CA ILE A 163 26.96 -12.87 -4.67
C ILE A 163 27.01 -14.39 -4.42
N ILE A 164 28.21 -14.99 -4.53
CA ILE A 164 28.41 -16.43 -4.28
C ILE A 164 28.10 -16.75 -2.82
N THR A 165 28.50 -15.90 -1.92
CA THR A 165 28.23 -16.03 -0.48
C THR A 165 26.74 -16.01 -0.21
N GLU A 166 26.00 -15.06 -0.76
CA GLU A 166 24.54 -14.97 -0.61
C GLU A 166 23.82 -16.19 -1.19
N GLN A 167 24.22 -16.63 -2.37
CA GLN A 167 23.65 -17.84 -2.97
C GLN A 167 23.88 -19.06 -2.08
N ARG A 168 25.06 -19.22 -1.48
CA ARG A 168 25.40 -20.32 -0.57
C ARG A 168 24.56 -20.29 0.70
N LEU A 169 24.39 -19.12 1.31
CA LEU A 169 23.52 -18.95 2.47
C LEU A 169 22.06 -19.28 2.12
N ASN A 170 21.59 -18.84 0.95
CA ASN A 170 20.24 -19.17 0.46
C ASN A 170 20.05 -20.69 0.24
N ILE A 171 21.06 -21.39 -0.30
CA ILE A 171 21.00 -22.85 -0.44
C ILE A 171 20.86 -23.51 0.93
N TYR A 172 21.71 -23.17 1.91
CA TYR A 172 21.61 -23.76 3.24
C TYR A 172 20.28 -23.46 3.93
N LYS A 173 19.73 -22.27 3.71
CA LYS A 173 18.41 -21.88 4.20
C LYS A 173 17.29 -22.73 3.56
N ARG A 174 17.30 -22.90 2.24
CA ARG A 174 16.31 -23.73 1.52
C ARG A 174 16.41 -25.21 1.91
N GLN A 175 17.60 -25.72 2.16
CA GLN A 175 17.83 -27.08 2.65
C GLN A 175 17.42 -27.27 4.12
N GLY A 176 17.07 -26.19 4.85
CA GLY A 176 16.84 -26.23 6.30
C GLY A 176 18.09 -26.65 7.09
N ASN A 177 19.28 -26.52 6.50
CA ASN A 177 20.52 -26.96 7.10
C ASN A 177 21.11 -25.86 8.00
N ASN A 178 20.40 -25.61 9.11
CA ASN A 178 20.77 -24.57 10.05
C ASN A 178 22.20 -24.72 10.61
N LYS A 179 22.70 -25.97 10.70
CA LYS A 179 24.09 -26.22 11.17
C LYS A 179 25.13 -25.66 10.19
N LYS A 180 24.97 -25.94 8.89
CA LYS A 180 25.89 -25.39 7.86
C LYS A 180 25.71 -23.87 7.71
N LEU A 181 24.48 -23.38 7.82
CA LEU A 181 24.19 -21.96 7.73
C LEU A 181 24.86 -21.18 8.88
N ILE A 182 24.78 -21.67 10.12
CA ILE A 182 25.48 -21.08 11.28
C ILE A 182 27.00 -21.08 11.04
N ALA A 183 27.57 -22.23 10.67
CA ALA A 183 29.02 -22.34 10.44
C ALA A 183 29.54 -21.39 9.35
N GLU A 184 28.77 -21.20 8.28
CA GLU A 184 29.12 -20.26 7.20
C GLU A 184 29.03 -18.82 7.67
N LEU A 185 27.99 -18.45 8.45
CA LEU A 185 27.87 -17.12 9.03
C LEU A 185 28.98 -16.81 10.04
N GLU A 186 29.33 -17.78 10.91
CA GLU A 186 30.45 -17.62 11.85
C GLU A 186 31.76 -17.38 11.10
N LYS A 187 32.04 -18.14 10.04
CA LYS A 187 33.21 -17.95 9.16
C LYS A 187 33.23 -16.56 8.51
N LEU A 188 32.08 -16.09 8.02
CA LEU A 188 31.95 -14.76 7.42
C LEU A 188 32.16 -13.63 8.43
N ILE A 189 31.72 -13.82 9.67
CA ILE A 189 31.94 -12.89 10.79
C ILE A 189 33.42 -12.85 11.14
N GLU A 190 34.13 -13.98 11.19
CA GLU A 190 35.58 -14.02 11.43
C GLU A 190 36.37 -13.27 10.34
N GLN A 191 35.92 -13.39 9.09
CA GLN A 191 36.56 -12.72 7.94
C GLN A 191 36.22 -11.24 7.86
N ASN A 192 35.00 -10.85 8.26
CA ASN A 192 34.49 -9.48 8.19
C ASN A 192 33.80 -9.08 9.51
N PRO A 193 34.58 -8.92 10.60
CA PRO A 193 34.04 -8.71 11.95
C PRO A 193 33.29 -7.37 12.11
N GLU A 194 33.46 -6.45 11.17
CA GLU A 194 32.78 -5.15 11.18
C GLU A 194 31.50 -5.13 10.35
N ASN A 195 31.11 -6.24 9.71
CA ASN A 195 29.90 -6.31 8.90
C ASN A 195 28.68 -6.72 9.75
N PRO A 196 27.77 -5.79 10.11
CA PRO A 196 26.64 -6.08 11.00
C PRO A 196 25.61 -7.03 10.39
N ARG A 197 25.55 -7.13 9.05
CA ARG A 197 24.61 -7.97 8.32
C ARG A 197 24.73 -9.44 8.68
N TYR A 198 25.95 -9.97 8.76
CA TYR A 198 26.17 -11.39 9.09
C TYR A 198 25.80 -11.71 10.54
N TYR A 199 26.05 -10.78 11.45
CA TYR A 199 25.58 -10.90 12.84
C TYR A 199 24.06 -10.89 12.91
N GLY A 200 23.37 -9.99 12.16
CA GLY A 200 21.91 -9.93 12.10
C GLY A 200 21.31 -11.24 11.61
N MET A 201 21.85 -11.82 10.54
CA MET A 201 21.43 -13.12 10.01
C MET A 201 21.63 -14.25 11.01
N LEU A 202 22.79 -14.25 11.72
CA LEU A 202 23.08 -15.27 12.73
C LEU A 202 22.17 -15.15 13.95
N ALA A 203 21.92 -13.94 14.42
CA ALA A 203 21.02 -13.69 15.53
C ALA A 203 19.57 -14.10 15.22
N GLN A 204 19.09 -13.76 14.02
CA GLN A 204 17.78 -14.19 13.54
C GLN A 204 17.69 -15.73 13.49
N LEU A 205 18.72 -16.39 12.95
CA LEU A 205 18.75 -17.85 12.86
C LEU A 205 18.74 -18.51 14.24
N TYR A 206 19.46 -17.97 15.21
CA TYR A 206 19.39 -18.43 16.58
C TYR A 206 18.00 -18.23 17.19
N THR A 207 17.34 -17.09 16.93
CA THR A 207 15.98 -16.80 17.37
C THR A 207 14.95 -17.76 16.76
N GLU A 208 15.08 -18.08 15.48
CA GLU A 208 14.22 -19.04 14.78
C GLU A 208 14.37 -20.47 15.32
N ASN A 209 15.57 -20.82 15.80
CA ASN A 209 15.87 -22.13 16.38
C ASN A 209 15.64 -22.20 17.91
N GLY A 210 15.06 -21.16 18.53
CA GLY A 210 14.82 -21.12 19.97
C GLY A 210 16.07 -20.98 20.84
N LYS A 211 17.20 -20.55 20.25
CA LYS A 211 18.47 -20.30 20.93
C LYS A 211 18.57 -18.83 21.35
N ASP A 212 17.64 -18.41 22.20
CA ASP A 212 17.44 -16.98 22.52
C ASP A 212 18.64 -16.36 23.25
N LYS A 213 19.37 -17.15 24.06
CA LYS A 213 20.58 -16.65 24.73
C LYS A 213 21.72 -16.37 23.76
N GLU A 214 21.89 -17.23 22.77
CA GLU A 214 22.88 -17.08 21.71
C GLU A 214 22.51 -15.90 20.79
N ALA A 215 21.23 -15.79 20.43
CA ALA A 215 20.72 -14.67 19.66
C ALA A 215 21.01 -13.32 20.34
N LEU A 216 20.68 -13.20 21.63
CA LEU A 216 20.91 -11.97 22.39
C LEU A 216 22.39 -11.58 22.42
N LYS A 217 23.31 -12.55 22.64
CA LYS A 217 24.76 -12.28 22.61
C LYS A 217 25.23 -11.72 21.24
N VAL A 218 24.65 -12.24 20.16
CA VAL A 218 24.99 -11.76 18.82
C VAL A 218 24.43 -10.35 18.60
N TYR A 219 23.22 -10.05 19.05
CA TYR A 219 22.67 -8.70 18.99
C TYR A 219 23.48 -7.68 19.81
N GLU A 220 23.91 -8.07 21.02
CA GLU A 220 24.80 -7.25 21.84
C GLU A 220 26.13 -6.98 21.10
N LYS A 221 26.65 -7.99 20.39
CA LYS A 221 27.87 -7.83 19.60
C LYS A 221 27.70 -6.87 18.43
N ILE A 222 26.53 -6.83 17.78
CA ILE A 222 26.25 -5.83 16.75
C ILE A 222 26.33 -4.42 17.34
N LYS A 223 25.74 -4.18 18.52
CA LYS A 223 25.80 -2.87 19.19
C LYS A 223 27.24 -2.44 19.54
N GLU A 224 28.12 -3.39 19.81
CA GLU A 224 29.54 -3.09 20.05
C GLU A 224 30.29 -2.75 18.75
N VAL A 225 30.06 -3.54 17.70
CA VAL A 225 30.77 -3.42 16.40
C VAL A 225 30.29 -2.20 15.64
N ASN A 226 28.98 -1.96 15.64
CA ASN A 226 28.36 -0.84 14.95
C ASN A 226 27.25 -0.21 15.81
N PRO A 227 27.59 0.65 16.79
CA PRO A 227 26.61 1.28 17.67
C PRO A 227 25.57 2.13 16.96
N SER A 228 25.85 2.55 15.74
CA SER A 228 24.98 3.37 14.91
C SER A 228 24.20 2.57 13.85
N ASP A 229 24.27 1.23 13.91
CA ASP A 229 23.53 0.38 12.98
C ASP A 229 22.02 0.73 13.00
N PRO A 230 21.42 1.08 11.85
CA PRO A 230 20.03 1.50 11.82
C PRO A 230 19.06 0.35 12.07
N TYR A 231 19.45 -0.90 11.82
CA TYR A 231 18.56 -2.06 11.85
C TYR A 231 18.64 -2.88 13.13
N ILE A 232 19.67 -2.68 13.97
CA ILE A 232 19.83 -3.48 15.20
C ILE A 232 18.64 -3.33 16.15
N ASN A 233 18.11 -2.13 16.27
CA ASN A 233 16.95 -1.88 17.13
C ASN A 233 15.68 -2.56 16.58
N ILE A 234 15.54 -2.66 15.26
CA ILE A 234 14.43 -3.38 14.62
C ILE A 234 14.55 -4.88 14.91
N SER A 235 15.74 -5.46 14.74
CA SER A 235 15.97 -6.87 15.02
C SER A 235 15.74 -7.22 16.50
N LEU A 236 16.15 -6.35 17.42
CA LEU A 236 15.88 -6.51 18.85
C LEU A 236 14.40 -6.31 19.20
N LEU A 237 13.72 -5.39 18.55
CA LEU A 237 12.26 -5.23 18.66
C LEU A 237 11.55 -6.53 18.32
N GLU A 238 11.82 -7.12 17.16
CA GLU A 238 11.24 -8.39 16.72
C GLU A 238 11.60 -9.54 17.66
N PHE A 239 12.87 -9.60 18.12
CA PHE A 239 13.32 -10.60 19.10
C PHE A 239 12.54 -10.53 20.40
N TYR A 240 12.42 -9.34 21.02
CA TYR A 240 11.71 -9.18 22.29
C TYR A 240 10.21 -9.39 22.14
N GLU A 241 9.60 -8.99 21.01
CA GLU A 241 8.21 -9.28 20.72
C GLU A 241 7.94 -10.79 20.64
N LYS A 242 8.78 -11.54 19.92
CA LYS A 242 8.66 -13.00 19.81
C LYS A 242 8.75 -13.69 21.19
N ASN A 243 9.58 -13.14 22.07
CA ASN A 243 9.77 -13.65 23.43
C ASN A 243 8.76 -13.10 24.44
N GLY A 244 7.79 -12.26 24.01
CA GLY A 244 6.73 -11.72 24.85
C GLY A 244 7.15 -10.58 25.79
N ASP A 245 8.39 -10.07 25.67
CA ASP A 245 8.91 -8.95 26.47
C ASP A 245 8.54 -7.61 25.81
N LYS A 246 7.26 -7.24 25.94
CA LYS A 246 6.71 -6.04 25.29
C LYS A 246 7.39 -4.74 25.75
N GLU A 247 7.84 -4.68 26.98
CA GLU A 247 8.49 -3.48 27.51
C GLU A 247 9.85 -3.24 26.86
N LYS A 248 10.66 -4.29 26.70
CA LYS A 248 11.94 -4.19 26.00
C LYS A 248 11.72 -3.96 24.51
N ALA A 249 10.75 -4.63 23.89
CA ALA A 249 10.40 -4.41 22.50
C ALA A 249 10.04 -2.94 22.22
N PHE A 250 9.23 -2.32 23.06
CA PHE A 250 8.87 -0.91 22.94
C PHE A 250 10.07 0.02 23.13
N ARG A 251 10.99 -0.29 24.05
CA ARG A 251 12.23 0.48 24.20
C ARG A 251 13.08 0.44 22.93
N GLU A 252 13.16 -0.71 22.27
CA GLU A 252 13.90 -0.81 21.01
C GLU A 252 13.18 -0.07 19.86
N LEU A 253 11.84 -0.02 19.84
CA LEU A 253 11.08 0.82 18.92
C LEU A 253 11.46 2.30 19.07
N ILE A 254 11.44 2.83 20.30
CA ILE A 254 11.82 4.23 20.56
C ILE A 254 13.28 4.48 20.16
N SER A 255 14.19 3.52 20.42
CA SER A 255 15.57 3.60 20.00
C SER A 255 15.73 3.63 18.48
N ALA A 256 14.94 2.81 17.76
CA ALA A 256 14.91 2.81 16.29
C ALA A 256 14.40 4.14 15.74
N ILE A 257 13.31 4.69 16.29
CA ILE A 257 12.79 6.01 15.89
C ILE A 257 13.83 7.11 16.12
N ARG A 258 14.57 7.06 17.22
CA ARG A 258 15.62 8.02 17.55
C ARG A 258 16.91 7.85 16.76
N ASN A 259 17.12 6.72 16.10
CA ASN A 259 18.35 6.47 15.35
C ASN A 259 18.43 7.40 14.12
N PRO A 260 19.44 8.29 14.02
CA PRO A 260 19.53 9.23 12.91
C PRO A 260 19.85 8.59 11.56
N ASN A 261 20.41 7.36 11.57
CA ASN A 261 20.80 6.63 10.37
C ASN A 261 19.65 5.79 9.78
N LEU A 262 18.53 5.64 10.51
CA LEU A 262 17.34 4.98 9.99
C LEU A 262 16.49 6.00 9.23
N ASP A 263 16.08 5.66 8.02
CA ASP A 263 15.26 6.52 7.20
C ASP A 263 13.82 6.67 7.78
N LEU A 264 13.21 7.81 7.47
CA LEU A 264 11.90 8.15 8.03
C LEU A 264 10.80 7.16 7.62
N THR A 265 10.84 6.62 6.40
CA THR A 265 9.85 5.66 5.91
C THR A 265 9.88 4.37 6.72
N THR A 266 11.09 3.85 6.97
CA THR A 266 11.28 2.68 7.83
C THR A 266 10.81 2.93 9.26
N LYS A 267 11.13 4.11 9.84
CA LYS A 267 10.63 4.51 11.18
C LYS A 267 9.11 4.55 11.23
N ALA A 268 8.45 5.11 10.20
CA ALA A 268 7.00 5.15 10.12
C ALA A 268 6.40 3.73 10.02
N ASN A 269 6.98 2.87 9.19
CA ASN A 269 6.50 1.49 9.01
C ASN A 269 6.57 0.66 10.30
N ILE A 270 7.67 0.76 11.06
CA ILE A 270 7.79 0.02 12.33
C ILE A 270 6.85 0.57 13.40
N TYR A 271 6.61 1.88 13.41
CA TYR A 271 5.60 2.50 14.27
C TYR A 271 4.19 1.98 13.94
N ASP A 272 3.80 2.02 12.67
CA ASP A 272 2.49 1.54 12.23
C ASP A 272 2.31 0.05 12.52
N TYR A 273 3.32 -0.77 12.28
CA TYR A 273 3.31 -2.18 12.65
C TYR A 273 3.07 -2.38 14.15
N TRP A 274 3.82 -1.67 15.00
CA TRP A 274 3.68 -1.74 16.46
C TRP A 274 2.29 -1.34 16.92
N MET A 275 1.79 -0.19 16.44
CA MET A 275 0.48 0.34 16.83
C MET A 275 -0.65 -0.59 16.42
N ASN A 276 -0.62 -1.12 15.20
CA ASN A 276 -1.62 -2.05 14.71
C ASN A 276 -1.67 -3.35 15.54
N LYS A 277 -0.50 -3.87 15.91
CA LYS A 277 -0.39 -5.11 16.70
C LYS A 277 -0.82 -4.95 18.16
N ASN A 278 -0.65 -3.78 18.73
CA ASN A 278 -0.89 -3.50 20.15
C ASN A 278 -2.14 -2.64 20.41
N GLN A 279 -3.06 -2.49 19.46
CA GLN A 279 -4.28 -1.65 19.56
C GLN A 279 -5.10 -1.91 20.84
N ALA A 280 -5.15 -3.14 21.31
CA ALA A 280 -5.89 -3.53 22.52
C ALA A 280 -5.11 -3.32 23.84
N SER A 281 -3.86 -2.84 23.78
CA SER A 281 -3.06 -2.57 24.97
C SER A 281 -3.56 -1.33 25.69
N ALA A 282 -3.65 -1.39 27.03
CA ALA A 282 -3.99 -0.23 27.85
C ALA A 282 -3.00 0.94 27.68
N ASP A 283 -1.74 0.61 27.38
CA ASP A 283 -0.64 1.58 27.28
C ASP A 283 -0.47 2.15 25.86
N VAL A 284 -1.27 1.71 24.89
CA VAL A 284 -1.07 2.08 23.47
C VAL A 284 -1.08 3.58 23.24
N ASN A 285 -1.95 4.30 23.95
CA ASN A 285 -2.03 5.76 23.79
C ASN A 285 -0.76 6.46 24.34
N ASP A 286 -0.22 6.03 25.48
CA ASP A 286 1.01 6.59 26.03
C ASP A 286 2.23 6.21 25.16
N GLN A 287 2.23 5.02 24.59
CA GLN A 287 3.24 4.59 23.60
C GLN A 287 3.19 5.46 22.34
N ALA A 288 2.00 5.77 21.83
CA ALA A 288 1.84 6.69 20.69
C ALA A 288 2.41 8.08 21.01
N ARG A 289 2.15 8.61 22.22
CA ARG A 289 2.73 9.89 22.69
C ARG A 289 4.25 9.86 22.65
N GLN A 290 4.87 8.82 23.26
CA GLN A 290 6.32 8.70 23.31
C GLN A 290 6.93 8.57 21.90
N CYS A 291 6.28 7.84 21.00
CA CYS A 291 6.71 7.76 19.59
C CYS A 291 6.61 9.12 18.90
N GLY A 292 5.49 9.84 19.06
CA GLY A 292 5.32 11.17 18.50
C GLY A 292 6.39 12.17 18.99
N GLU A 293 6.69 12.15 20.29
CA GLU A 293 7.79 12.96 20.87
C GLU A 293 9.15 12.58 20.25
N ALA A 294 9.44 11.27 20.10
CA ALA A 294 10.68 10.80 19.49
C ALA A 294 10.81 11.18 17.99
N PHE A 295 9.69 11.15 17.25
CA PHE A 295 9.67 11.62 15.85
C PHE A 295 9.93 13.13 15.76
N ILE A 296 9.33 13.95 16.65
CA ILE A 296 9.56 15.40 16.67
C ILE A 296 11.01 15.70 17.04
N GLU A 297 11.58 14.98 18.01
CA GLU A 297 12.98 15.13 18.43
C GLU A 297 13.95 14.90 17.27
N THR A 298 13.71 13.89 16.45
CA THR A 298 14.62 13.48 15.37
C THR A 298 14.30 14.11 14.01
N HIS A 299 13.04 14.48 13.78
CA HIS A 299 12.55 15.05 12.52
C HIS A 299 11.63 16.26 12.79
N PRO A 300 12.14 17.35 13.39
CA PRO A 300 11.31 18.49 13.79
C PRO A 300 10.63 19.20 12.60
N ASP A 301 11.21 19.07 11.40
CA ASP A 301 10.69 19.66 10.16
C ASP A 301 9.75 18.70 9.40
N ASN A 302 9.37 17.57 10.00
CA ASN A 302 8.41 16.62 9.41
C ASN A 302 7.12 16.55 10.23
N LYS A 303 5.98 16.62 9.55
CA LYS A 303 4.66 16.64 10.20
C LYS A 303 4.27 15.35 10.94
N LEU A 304 4.89 14.20 10.64
CA LEU A 304 4.47 12.89 11.15
C LEU A 304 4.40 12.83 12.67
N GLY A 305 5.48 13.26 13.36
CA GLY A 305 5.51 13.31 14.82
C GLY A 305 4.41 14.19 15.41
N TYR A 306 4.14 15.33 14.78
CA TYR A 306 3.07 16.24 15.21
C TYR A 306 1.68 15.64 14.98
N LEU A 307 1.46 14.93 13.87
CA LEU A 307 0.19 14.22 13.63
C LEU A 307 -0.05 13.14 14.67
N ILE A 308 0.95 12.33 14.99
CA ILE A 308 0.87 11.29 16.02
C ILE A 308 0.57 11.90 17.39
N LEU A 309 1.34 12.90 17.79
CA LEU A 309 1.20 13.54 19.11
C LEU A 309 -0.12 14.35 19.22
N GLY A 310 -0.53 15.01 18.16
CA GLY A 310 -1.80 15.71 18.08
C GLY A 310 -2.99 14.77 18.23
N SER A 311 -2.96 13.61 17.55
CA SER A 311 -3.97 12.57 17.67
C SER A 311 -4.06 12.02 19.09
N TYR A 312 -2.93 11.79 19.75
CA TYR A 312 -2.91 11.43 21.17
C TYR A 312 -3.64 12.46 22.04
N TYR A 313 -3.39 13.77 21.85
CA TYR A 313 -4.04 14.79 22.63
C TYR A 313 -5.54 14.94 22.33
N ILE A 314 -5.99 14.64 21.10
CA ILE A 314 -7.43 14.56 20.76
C ILE A 314 -8.10 13.44 21.57
N VAL A 315 -7.49 12.24 21.57
CA VAL A 315 -8.05 11.05 22.25
C VAL A 315 -8.03 11.23 23.76
N SER A 316 -6.97 11.83 24.31
CA SER A 316 -6.85 12.09 25.75
C SER A 316 -7.68 13.30 26.24
N GLY A 317 -8.43 13.98 25.35
CA GLY A 317 -9.28 15.11 25.68
C GLY A 317 -8.52 16.42 25.97
N ASN A 318 -7.23 16.49 25.69
CA ASN A 318 -6.43 17.70 25.90
C ASN A 318 -6.47 18.62 24.67
N ALA A 319 -7.58 19.30 24.50
CA ALA A 319 -7.83 20.18 23.36
C ALA A 319 -6.79 21.32 23.23
N VAL A 320 -6.29 21.86 24.35
CA VAL A 320 -5.28 22.94 24.32
C VAL A 320 -3.99 22.46 23.67
N LYS A 321 -3.43 21.34 24.15
CA LYS A 321 -2.20 20.78 23.57
C LYS A 321 -2.41 20.30 22.14
N SER A 322 -3.57 19.73 21.84
CA SER A 322 -3.92 19.33 20.48
C SER A 322 -3.88 20.50 19.51
N LYS A 323 -4.52 21.65 19.87
CA LYS A 323 -4.48 22.88 19.09
C LYS A 323 -3.04 23.34 18.82
N GLU A 324 -2.19 23.43 19.85
CA GLU A 324 -0.79 23.84 19.72
C GLU A 324 0.01 22.94 18.77
N ILE A 325 -0.19 21.63 18.86
CA ILE A 325 0.54 20.65 18.05
C ILE A 325 0.12 20.72 16.58
N TYR A 326 -1.19 20.83 16.29
CA TYR A 326 -1.64 20.92 14.90
C TYR A 326 -1.29 22.27 14.26
N GLN A 327 -1.20 23.36 15.03
CA GLN A 327 -0.65 24.63 14.54
C GLN A 327 0.82 24.47 14.11
N LYS A 328 1.63 23.73 14.87
CA LYS A 328 3.02 23.41 14.49
C LYS A 328 3.08 22.52 13.24
N SER A 329 2.20 21.52 13.12
CA SER A 329 2.08 20.69 11.93
C SER A 329 1.77 21.53 10.68
N LEU A 330 0.83 22.48 10.78
CA LEU A 330 0.46 23.39 9.69
C LEU A 330 1.53 24.43 9.36
N ALA A 331 2.41 24.74 10.29
CA ALA A 331 3.58 25.57 10.01
C ALA A 331 4.61 24.85 9.12
N ILE A 332 4.66 23.51 9.19
CA ILE A 332 5.51 22.67 8.33
C ILE A 332 4.84 22.43 6.98
N ASP A 333 3.58 22.02 7.00
CA ASP A 333 2.78 21.74 5.81
C ASP A 333 1.40 22.40 5.92
N SER A 334 1.31 23.61 5.41
CA SER A 334 0.06 24.39 5.42
C SER A 334 -1.06 23.79 4.56
N THR A 335 -0.77 22.74 3.82
CA THR A 335 -1.74 22.02 2.98
C THR A 335 -2.18 20.68 3.59
N ASP A 336 -1.79 20.35 4.84
CA ASP A 336 -2.16 19.08 5.44
C ASP A 336 -3.62 19.05 5.89
N PHE A 337 -4.42 18.21 5.23
CA PHE A 337 -5.86 18.08 5.49
C PHE A 337 -6.17 17.68 6.94
N LEU A 338 -5.47 16.66 7.45
CA LEU A 338 -5.73 16.14 8.79
C LEU A 338 -5.40 17.16 9.87
N SER A 339 -4.34 17.94 9.66
CA SER A 339 -3.96 19.03 10.58
C SER A 339 -5.02 20.12 10.62
N TRP A 340 -5.58 20.54 9.48
CA TRP A 340 -6.69 21.49 9.45
C TRP A 340 -7.92 20.96 10.15
N GLN A 341 -8.33 19.72 9.82
CA GLN A 341 -9.51 19.12 10.42
C GLN A 341 -9.38 19.01 11.95
N ASN A 342 -8.25 18.52 12.43
CA ASN A 342 -8.06 18.29 13.86
C ASN A 342 -7.77 19.57 14.64
N LEU A 343 -7.18 20.60 14.02
CA LEU A 343 -7.08 21.93 14.61
C LEU A 343 -8.47 22.49 14.89
N ILE A 344 -9.34 22.48 13.88
CA ILE A 344 -10.72 22.99 14.00
C ILE A 344 -11.52 22.20 15.04
N ILE A 345 -11.37 20.86 15.08
CA ILE A 345 -11.98 20.03 16.13
C ILE A 345 -11.48 20.44 17.53
N SER A 346 -10.18 20.70 17.67
CA SER A 346 -9.60 21.12 18.95
C SER A 346 -10.15 22.48 19.39
N GLU A 347 -10.27 23.43 18.47
CA GLU A 347 -10.83 24.76 18.71
C GLU A 347 -12.33 24.71 19.04
N SER A 348 -13.09 23.85 18.34
CA SER A 348 -14.50 23.60 18.66
C SER A 348 -14.69 23.04 20.08
N ARG A 349 -13.79 22.17 20.55
CA ARG A 349 -13.82 21.65 21.93
C ARG A 349 -13.42 22.68 23.00
N LEU A 350 -12.82 23.77 22.59
CA LEU A 350 -12.44 24.90 23.45
C LEU A 350 -13.46 26.04 23.39
N ASP A 351 -14.58 25.86 22.67
CA ASP A 351 -15.60 26.86 22.39
C ASP A 351 -15.03 28.15 21.75
N ASP A 352 -13.88 28.02 21.05
CA ASP A 352 -13.19 29.14 20.36
C ASP A 352 -13.81 29.32 18.96
N THR A 353 -15.05 29.83 18.93
CA THR A 353 -15.86 29.92 17.71
C THR A 353 -15.22 30.79 16.63
N GLU A 354 -14.58 31.89 17.01
CA GLU A 354 -13.88 32.80 16.10
C GLU A 354 -12.71 32.06 15.39
N ALA A 355 -11.94 31.27 16.14
CA ALA A 355 -10.85 30.48 15.56
C ALA A 355 -11.39 29.38 14.65
N VAL A 356 -12.45 28.68 15.06
CA VAL A 356 -13.13 27.67 14.23
C VAL A 356 -13.54 28.26 12.89
N HIS A 357 -14.22 29.41 12.91
CA HIS A 357 -14.64 30.09 11.68
C HIS A 357 -13.44 30.47 10.79
N ALA A 358 -12.46 31.18 11.36
CA ALA A 358 -11.31 31.65 10.61
C ALA A 358 -10.51 30.48 9.95
N HIS A 359 -10.29 29.39 10.71
CA HIS A 359 -9.52 28.27 10.23
C HIS A 359 -10.32 27.39 9.26
N ALA A 360 -11.63 27.24 9.44
CA ALA A 360 -12.49 26.53 8.49
C ALA A 360 -12.53 27.24 7.14
N VAL A 361 -12.70 28.57 7.14
CA VAL A 361 -12.66 29.39 5.91
C VAL A 361 -11.28 29.31 5.23
N LYS A 362 -10.20 29.34 6.01
CA LYS A 362 -8.84 29.21 5.46
C LYS A 362 -8.61 27.81 4.87
N ALA A 363 -9.08 26.76 5.51
CA ALA A 363 -9.01 25.39 5.02
C ALA A 363 -9.80 25.20 3.70
N LEU A 364 -10.92 25.88 3.52
CA LEU A 364 -11.68 25.90 2.26
C LEU A 364 -10.87 26.49 1.09
N GLY A 365 -9.90 27.34 1.35
CA GLY A 365 -8.97 27.84 0.33
C GLY A 365 -8.09 26.73 -0.25
N TYR A 366 -7.74 25.73 0.54
CA TYR A 366 -6.98 24.55 0.10
C TYR A 366 -7.90 23.41 -0.38
N TYR A 367 -9.08 23.28 0.23
CA TYR A 367 -9.98 22.15 0.06
C TYR A 367 -11.42 22.60 -0.28
N PRO A 368 -11.65 23.24 -1.44
CA PRO A 368 -12.92 23.88 -1.78
C PRO A 368 -14.09 22.94 -2.00
N MET A 369 -13.87 21.63 -2.01
CA MET A 369 -14.90 20.60 -2.20
C MET A 369 -15.09 19.68 -0.98
N GLN A 370 -14.54 20.05 0.18
CA GLN A 370 -14.62 19.22 1.39
C GLN A 370 -15.76 19.66 2.31
N PRO A 371 -16.82 18.84 2.46
CA PRO A 371 -18.01 19.20 3.23
C PRO A 371 -17.72 19.56 4.69
N VAL A 372 -16.75 18.89 5.30
CA VAL A 372 -16.42 19.09 6.72
C VAL A 372 -16.02 20.53 7.04
N PHE A 373 -15.28 21.20 6.18
CA PHE A 373 -14.88 22.59 6.41
C PHE A 373 -16.04 23.55 6.19
N TYR A 374 -16.93 23.28 5.25
CA TYR A 374 -18.18 24.01 5.10
C TYR A 374 -19.11 23.87 6.32
N TRP A 375 -19.15 22.67 6.90
CA TRP A 375 -19.91 22.42 8.11
C TRP A 375 -19.42 23.32 9.25
N TYR A 376 -18.12 23.28 9.56
CA TYR A 376 -17.56 24.10 10.63
C TYR A 376 -17.66 25.60 10.36
N ALA A 377 -17.42 26.04 9.12
CA ALA A 377 -17.57 27.44 8.74
C ALA A 377 -19.03 27.90 8.92
N GLY A 378 -20.00 27.10 8.47
CA GLY A 378 -21.42 27.42 8.58
C GLY A 378 -21.92 27.45 10.01
N VAL A 379 -21.61 26.40 10.81
CA VAL A 379 -22.00 26.36 12.22
C VAL A 379 -21.39 27.51 13.02
N ALA A 380 -20.09 27.77 12.83
CA ALA A 380 -19.42 28.88 13.51
C ALA A 380 -20.00 30.23 13.08
N SER A 381 -20.31 30.44 11.80
CA SER A 381 -20.98 31.66 11.33
C SER A 381 -22.34 31.85 11.99
N ALA A 382 -23.13 30.81 12.17
CA ALA A 382 -24.42 30.85 12.84
C ALA A 382 -24.26 31.30 14.31
N VAL A 383 -23.33 30.68 15.05
CA VAL A 383 -23.03 31.04 16.44
C VAL A 383 -22.56 32.51 16.57
N LEU A 384 -21.82 33.01 15.57
CA LEU A 384 -21.38 34.38 15.48
C LEU A 384 -22.47 35.35 14.98
N ASN A 385 -23.70 34.87 14.74
CA ASN A 385 -24.83 35.63 14.19
C ASN A 385 -24.57 36.19 12.78
N ILE A 386 -23.75 35.53 11.97
CA ILE A 386 -23.50 35.85 10.56
C ILE A 386 -24.34 34.90 9.70
N ASN A 387 -25.68 34.98 9.82
CA ASN A 387 -26.62 33.98 9.29
C ASN A 387 -26.56 33.82 7.77
N ASP A 388 -26.31 34.89 7.01
CA ASP A 388 -26.22 34.80 5.54
C ASP A 388 -24.99 34.00 5.10
N ASP A 389 -23.86 34.17 5.77
CA ASP A 389 -22.65 33.38 5.53
C ASP A 389 -22.87 31.93 5.98
N ALA A 390 -23.54 31.71 7.13
CA ALA A 390 -23.86 30.37 7.63
C ALA A 390 -24.64 29.57 6.60
N ILE A 391 -25.75 30.16 6.08
CA ILE A 391 -26.56 29.51 5.03
C ILE A 391 -25.72 29.27 3.77
N THR A 392 -24.91 30.23 3.34
CA THR A 392 -24.07 30.11 2.16
C THR A 392 -23.07 28.94 2.29
N TYR A 393 -22.40 28.81 3.43
CA TYR A 393 -21.47 27.70 3.66
C TYR A 393 -22.21 26.36 3.73
N LEU A 394 -23.29 26.27 4.48
CA LEU A 394 -24.02 25.03 4.65
C LEU A 394 -24.65 24.53 3.33
N GLU A 395 -25.24 25.43 2.53
CA GLU A 395 -25.76 25.11 1.20
C GLU A 395 -24.66 24.58 0.26
N LYS A 396 -23.46 25.16 0.29
CA LYS A 396 -22.32 24.67 -0.49
C LYS A 396 -21.84 23.31 0.01
N GLY A 397 -21.67 23.16 1.32
CA GLY A 397 -21.25 21.90 1.94
C GLY A 397 -22.19 20.75 1.61
N ARG A 398 -23.49 21.00 1.71
CA ARG A 398 -24.54 20.05 1.35
C ARG A 398 -24.42 19.52 -0.10
N ARG A 399 -23.99 20.36 -1.04
CA ARG A 399 -23.82 19.96 -2.46
C ARG A 399 -22.62 19.06 -2.69
N TYR A 400 -21.61 19.10 -1.81
CA TYR A 400 -20.39 18.31 -1.95
C TYR A 400 -20.44 16.97 -1.22
N THR A 401 -21.42 16.76 -0.33
CA THR A 401 -21.58 15.45 0.34
C THR A 401 -22.48 14.51 -0.48
N THR A 402 -22.10 13.23 -0.49
CA THR A 402 -22.89 12.11 -1.05
C THR A 402 -23.43 11.19 0.05
N ASP A 403 -22.97 11.39 1.27
CA ASP A 403 -23.43 10.65 2.45
C ASP A 403 -24.79 11.16 2.88
N LYS A 404 -25.78 10.25 3.00
CA LYS A 404 -27.17 10.61 3.32
C LYS A 404 -27.32 11.24 4.70
N LEU A 405 -26.63 10.69 5.69
CA LEU A 405 -26.72 11.17 7.07
C LEU A 405 -26.05 12.54 7.20
N GLN A 406 -24.90 12.73 6.56
CA GLN A 406 -24.25 14.03 6.51
C GLN A 406 -25.12 15.06 5.77
N THR A 407 -25.76 14.68 4.67
CA THR A 407 -26.72 15.55 3.95
C THR A 407 -27.88 15.94 4.87
N ALA A 408 -28.44 14.99 5.62
CA ALA A 408 -29.51 15.25 6.59
C ALA A 408 -29.08 16.24 7.66
N ASN A 409 -27.84 16.15 8.17
CA ASN A 409 -27.32 17.10 9.14
C ASN A 409 -27.23 18.53 8.59
N PHE A 410 -26.76 18.69 7.34
CA PHE A 410 -26.76 20.00 6.68
C PHE A 410 -28.18 20.55 6.51
N ASP A 411 -29.11 19.71 6.02
CA ASP A 411 -30.51 20.11 5.80
C ASP A 411 -31.22 20.45 7.14
N ALA A 412 -30.94 19.70 8.21
CA ALA A 412 -31.50 19.99 9.53
C ALA A 412 -31.09 21.39 10.03
N PHE A 413 -29.77 21.67 9.98
CA PHE A 413 -29.26 22.95 10.46
C PHE A 413 -29.72 24.13 9.56
N LEU A 414 -29.79 23.92 8.25
CA LEU A 414 -30.39 24.89 7.32
C LEU A 414 -31.86 25.15 7.64
N GLY A 415 -32.61 24.12 8.02
CA GLY A 415 -34.00 24.25 8.43
C GLY A 415 -34.17 25.19 9.63
N ASP A 416 -33.37 25.01 10.66
CA ASP A 416 -33.37 25.87 11.84
C ASP A 416 -32.98 27.33 11.49
N LEU A 417 -31.94 27.54 10.68
CA LEU A 417 -31.51 28.87 10.24
C LEU A 417 -32.54 29.58 9.36
N TYR A 418 -33.19 28.89 8.41
CA TYR A 418 -34.25 29.49 7.61
C TYR A 418 -35.47 29.85 8.47
N HIS A 419 -35.78 29.02 9.47
CA HIS A 419 -36.83 29.36 10.42
C HIS A 419 -36.52 30.62 11.23
N GLU A 420 -35.29 30.72 11.75
CA GLU A 420 -34.84 31.93 12.49
C GLU A 420 -34.88 33.18 11.63
N GLN A 421 -34.60 33.08 10.33
CA GLN A 421 -34.74 34.18 9.38
C GLN A 421 -36.19 34.48 8.97
N GLY A 422 -37.14 33.65 9.38
CA GLY A 422 -38.57 33.80 9.03
C GLY A 422 -38.92 33.27 7.62
N ASP A 423 -37.99 32.56 6.96
CA ASP A 423 -38.24 31.88 5.67
C ASP A 423 -38.76 30.47 5.91
N GLU A 424 -40.04 30.41 6.29
CA GLU A 424 -40.70 29.15 6.68
C GLU A 424 -40.81 28.13 5.55
N GLU A 425 -40.98 28.61 4.32
CA GLU A 425 -41.07 27.71 3.16
C GLU A 425 -39.77 26.90 3.00
N LYS A 426 -38.62 27.59 3.01
CA LYS A 426 -37.35 26.90 2.94
C LYS A 426 -37.02 26.08 4.18
N ALA A 427 -37.46 26.53 5.36
CA ALA A 427 -37.29 25.77 6.61
C ALA A 427 -37.99 24.41 6.49
N PHE A 428 -39.27 24.40 6.09
CA PHE A 428 -40.03 23.18 5.96
C PHE A 428 -39.52 22.26 4.84
N GLU A 429 -39.10 22.82 3.70
CA GLU A 429 -38.41 22.04 2.66
C GLU A 429 -37.14 21.37 3.18
N ALA A 430 -36.33 22.08 3.98
CA ALA A 430 -35.11 21.57 4.55
C ALA A 430 -35.41 20.42 5.55
N TYR A 431 -36.37 20.57 6.44
CA TYR A 431 -36.80 19.51 7.35
C TYR A 431 -37.33 18.28 6.61
N GLU A 432 -38.07 18.46 5.53
CA GLU A 432 -38.51 17.35 4.71
C GLU A 432 -37.39 16.63 3.99
N ARG A 433 -36.36 17.36 3.54
CA ARG A 433 -35.14 16.75 2.98
C ARG A 433 -34.38 15.97 4.05
N THR A 434 -34.30 16.51 5.27
CA THR A 434 -33.70 15.81 6.41
C THR A 434 -34.40 14.48 6.64
N LEU A 435 -35.74 14.50 6.80
CA LEU A 435 -36.52 13.29 7.12
C LEU A 435 -36.59 12.26 5.97
N ARG A 436 -36.31 12.67 4.73
CA ARG A 436 -36.11 11.71 3.62
C ARG A 436 -34.78 10.95 3.72
N ASN A 437 -33.74 11.57 4.24
CA ASN A 437 -32.42 10.97 4.35
C ASN A 437 -32.19 10.30 5.72
N ASP A 438 -32.82 10.85 6.76
CA ASP A 438 -32.78 10.39 8.15
C ASP A 438 -34.22 10.45 8.74
N PRO A 439 -35.07 9.44 8.49
CA PRO A 439 -36.45 9.42 8.94
C PRO A 439 -36.64 9.41 10.46
N ASP A 440 -35.60 9.04 11.19
CA ASP A 440 -35.59 8.90 12.64
C ASP A 440 -34.87 10.08 13.33
N ASN A 441 -34.66 11.19 12.62
CA ASN A 441 -34.07 12.38 13.21
C ASN A 441 -35.04 13.03 14.22
N VAL A 442 -34.87 12.64 15.46
CA VAL A 442 -35.76 13.00 16.58
C VAL A 442 -35.87 14.51 16.77
N LEU A 443 -34.73 15.22 16.68
CA LEU A 443 -34.68 16.67 16.84
C LEU A 443 -35.51 17.36 15.76
N VAL A 444 -35.31 16.99 14.50
CA VAL A 444 -36.07 17.56 13.38
C VAL A 444 -37.55 17.18 13.46
N CYS A 445 -37.89 15.95 13.86
CA CYS A 445 -39.25 15.55 14.11
C CYS A 445 -39.92 16.46 15.15
N ASN A 446 -39.24 16.76 16.25
CA ASN A 446 -39.77 17.68 17.26
C ASN A 446 -39.92 19.11 16.75
N ASN A 447 -38.87 19.70 16.18
CA ASN A 447 -38.87 21.09 15.76
C ASN A 447 -39.91 21.34 14.67
N TYR A 448 -39.96 20.48 13.66
CA TYR A 448 -40.93 20.58 12.57
C TYR A 448 -42.35 20.37 13.06
N ALA A 449 -42.61 19.42 13.96
CA ALA A 449 -43.94 19.23 14.56
C ALA A 449 -44.41 20.48 15.33
N TYR A 450 -43.51 21.09 16.10
CA TYR A 450 -43.81 22.32 16.82
C TYR A 450 -44.17 23.47 15.88
N TYR A 451 -43.39 23.71 14.84
CA TYR A 451 -43.63 24.80 13.89
C TYR A 451 -44.92 24.60 13.09
N LEU A 452 -45.20 23.37 12.66
CA LEU A 452 -46.50 23.04 12.03
C LEU A 452 -47.68 23.31 12.97
N ALA A 453 -47.55 22.93 14.24
CA ALA A 453 -48.58 23.16 15.24
C ALA A 453 -48.82 24.66 15.51
N VAL A 454 -47.76 25.44 15.69
CA VAL A 454 -47.86 26.89 15.88
C VAL A 454 -48.55 27.59 14.72
N LYS A 455 -48.34 27.11 13.49
CA LYS A 455 -48.95 27.60 12.26
C LYS A 455 -50.33 27.03 11.99
N ASN A 456 -50.79 26.06 12.77
CA ASN A 456 -52.01 25.32 12.53
C ASN A 456 -52.04 24.67 11.14
N GLN A 457 -50.91 24.12 10.69
CA GLN A 457 -50.71 23.48 9.40
C GLN A 457 -50.44 21.99 9.60
N ASP A 458 -50.95 21.15 8.73
CA ASP A 458 -50.73 19.69 8.68
C ASP A 458 -50.60 19.02 10.07
N LEU A 459 -51.60 19.24 10.93
CA LEU A 459 -51.60 18.75 12.31
C LEU A 459 -51.51 17.22 12.44
N ASP A 460 -51.91 16.49 11.38
CA ASP A 460 -51.76 15.03 11.37
C ASP A 460 -50.29 14.62 11.23
N LYS A 461 -49.54 15.27 10.35
CA LYS A 461 -48.10 15.10 10.21
C LYS A 461 -47.37 15.56 11.47
N ALA A 462 -47.77 16.69 12.05
CA ALA A 462 -47.23 17.17 13.32
C ALA A 462 -47.38 16.13 14.45
N LEU A 463 -48.58 15.50 14.53
CA LEU A 463 -48.84 14.47 15.52
C LEU A 463 -47.97 13.21 15.28
N GLU A 464 -47.81 12.76 14.05
CA GLU A 464 -46.96 11.63 13.71
C GLU A 464 -45.49 11.91 14.18
N MET A 465 -44.98 13.07 13.81
CA MET A 465 -43.58 13.44 14.14
C MET A 465 -43.37 13.65 15.62
N SER A 466 -44.24 14.37 16.32
CA SER A 466 -44.13 14.55 17.77
C SER A 466 -44.30 13.22 18.54
N THR A 467 -45.08 12.28 17.98
CA THR A 467 -45.17 10.91 18.54
C THR A 467 -43.88 10.16 18.39
N LYS A 468 -43.21 10.26 17.24
CA LYS A 468 -41.85 9.69 17.07
C LYS A 468 -40.87 10.26 18.10
N ALA A 469 -40.90 11.60 18.31
CA ALA A 469 -39.99 12.26 19.27
C ALA A 469 -40.20 11.75 20.71
N ILE A 470 -41.43 11.69 21.21
CA ILE A 470 -41.71 11.19 22.56
C ILE A 470 -41.56 9.66 22.69
N THR A 471 -41.57 8.92 21.59
CA THR A 471 -41.30 7.48 21.60
C THR A 471 -39.82 7.20 21.73
N ALA A 472 -38.97 7.99 21.08
CA ALA A 472 -37.53 7.89 21.16
C ALA A 472 -37.00 8.36 22.54
N GLU A 473 -37.52 9.48 23.03
CA GLU A 473 -37.15 10.06 24.33
C GLU A 473 -38.40 10.36 25.19
N PRO A 474 -38.95 9.36 25.88
CA PRO A 474 -40.22 9.48 26.59
C PRO A 474 -40.24 10.47 27.75
N ASP A 475 -39.06 10.80 28.31
CA ASP A 475 -38.90 11.68 29.46
C ASP A 475 -38.20 12.99 29.11
N ASN A 476 -38.11 13.34 27.81
CA ASN A 476 -37.62 14.63 27.37
C ASN A 476 -38.74 15.70 27.51
N PRO A 477 -38.60 16.70 28.40
CA PRO A 477 -39.67 17.67 28.66
C PRO A 477 -40.00 18.52 27.43
N THR A 478 -39.01 18.87 26.58
CA THR A 478 -39.24 19.64 25.35
C THR A 478 -40.09 18.87 24.36
N TYR A 479 -39.82 17.57 24.19
CA TYR A 479 -40.60 16.74 23.27
C TYR A 479 -42.02 16.49 23.77
N LEU A 480 -42.16 16.34 25.10
CA LEU A 480 -43.47 16.21 25.74
C LEU A 480 -44.31 17.50 25.60
N ASP A 481 -43.68 18.69 25.74
CA ASP A 481 -44.34 19.97 25.52
C ASP A 481 -44.82 20.14 24.07
N THR A 482 -43.92 19.88 23.12
CA THR A 482 -44.27 19.92 21.70
C THR A 482 -45.43 18.98 21.38
N HIS A 483 -45.41 17.75 21.86
CA HIS A 483 -46.47 16.79 21.65
C HIS A 483 -47.78 17.25 22.30
N ALA A 484 -47.75 17.77 23.50
CA ALA A 484 -48.90 18.36 24.17
C ALA A 484 -49.46 19.55 23.39
N TRP A 485 -48.61 20.43 22.84
CA TRP A 485 -49.04 21.55 22.02
C TRP A 485 -49.69 21.13 20.70
N VAL A 486 -49.14 20.11 20.03
CA VAL A 486 -49.76 19.49 18.83
C VAL A 486 -51.15 18.94 19.14
N LEU A 487 -51.29 18.20 20.25
CA LEU A 487 -52.61 17.68 20.69
C LEU A 487 -53.60 18.80 21.01
N TYR A 488 -53.14 19.87 21.66
CA TYR A 488 -53.94 21.08 21.92
C TYR A 488 -54.45 21.71 20.64
N MET A 489 -53.59 21.85 19.64
CA MET A 489 -53.99 22.41 18.33
C MET A 489 -54.97 21.49 17.57
N LYS A 490 -54.87 20.19 17.77
CA LYS A 490 -55.84 19.20 17.25
C LYS A 490 -57.17 19.16 18.02
N GLY A 491 -57.25 19.83 19.18
CA GLY A 491 -58.44 19.85 20.04
C GLY A 491 -58.54 18.71 21.06
N ASP A 492 -57.51 17.88 21.18
CA ASP A 492 -57.45 16.82 22.20
C ASP A 492 -56.84 17.36 23.50
N TYR A 493 -57.62 18.22 24.15
CA TYR A 493 -57.16 18.94 25.34
C TYR A 493 -56.87 18.05 26.55
N LYS A 494 -57.53 16.88 26.65
CA LYS A 494 -57.33 15.94 27.77
C LYS A 494 -55.96 15.24 27.67
N GLU A 495 -55.63 14.70 26.53
CA GLU A 495 -54.33 14.09 26.31
C GLU A 495 -53.21 15.18 26.33
N ALA A 496 -53.48 16.36 25.76
CA ALA A 496 -52.54 17.50 25.86
C ALA A 496 -52.18 17.83 27.32
N GLU A 497 -53.19 17.93 28.21
CA GLU A 497 -52.94 18.19 29.65
C GLU A 497 -52.08 17.12 30.30
N LYS A 498 -52.32 15.86 29.96
CA LYS A 498 -51.57 14.71 30.51
C LYS A 498 -50.09 14.79 30.17
N TYR A 499 -49.77 15.02 28.91
CA TYR A 499 -48.39 15.15 28.47
C TYR A 499 -47.72 16.42 29.01
N MET A 500 -48.43 17.53 29.03
CA MET A 500 -47.96 18.79 29.56
C MET A 500 -47.63 18.73 31.07
N LYS A 501 -48.48 18.09 31.88
CA LYS A 501 -48.23 17.79 33.27
C LYS A 501 -46.98 16.91 33.47
N LYS A 502 -46.77 15.97 32.59
CA LYS A 502 -45.58 15.12 32.61
C LYS A 502 -44.33 15.97 32.31
N ALA A 503 -44.37 16.83 31.29
CA ALA A 503 -43.27 17.73 30.95
C ALA A 503 -42.90 18.64 32.12
N MET A 504 -43.87 19.34 32.71
CA MET A 504 -43.66 20.24 33.85
C MET A 504 -43.13 19.53 35.08
N LYS A 505 -43.47 18.27 35.32
CA LYS A 505 -42.99 17.50 36.45
C LYS A 505 -41.49 17.14 36.31
N LEU A 506 -40.98 17.08 35.12
CA LEU A 506 -39.58 16.74 34.82
C LEU A 506 -38.64 17.96 34.92
N LEU A 507 -39.18 19.16 35.01
CA LEU A 507 -38.45 20.42 35.12
C LEU A 507 -38.41 20.85 36.59
N GLU A 508 -37.26 21.33 37.03
CA GLU A 508 -37.12 21.98 38.36
C GLU A 508 -37.90 23.31 38.41
N GLU A 509 -37.70 24.13 37.39
CA GLU A 509 -38.40 25.39 37.16
C GLU A 509 -38.85 25.48 35.71
N PRO A 510 -40.17 25.35 35.39
CA PRO A 510 -40.69 25.56 34.04
C PRO A 510 -40.53 27.00 33.59
N ASP A 511 -40.05 27.20 32.37
CA ASP A 511 -39.96 28.54 31.80
C ASP A 511 -41.32 29.10 31.37
N GLU A 512 -41.34 30.31 30.84
CA GLU A 512 -42.54 31.01 30.43
C GLU A 512 -43.33 30.27 29.31
N THR A 513 -42.65 29.55 28.44
CA THR A 513 -43.25 28.81 27.32
C THR A 513 -44.10 27.64 27.85
N TYR A 514 -43.52 26.80 28.70
CA TYR A 514 -44.27 25.69 29.33
C TYR A 514 -45.48 26.18 30.11
N THR A 515 -45.30 27.29 30.86
CA THR A 515 -46.38 27.86 31.63
C THR A 515 -47.53 28.36 30.75
N LYS A 516 -47.22 29.06 29.66
CA LYS A 516 -48.22 29.54 28.70
C LYS A 516 -48.95 28.40 28.00
N HIS A 517 -48.24 27.39 27.58
CA HIS A 517 -48.86 26.19 26.96
C HIS A 517 -49.81 25.50 27.93
N TYR A 518 -49.36 25.29 29.18
CA TYR A 518 -50.20 24.67 30.20
C TYR A 518 -51.48 25.48 30.46
N GLU A 519 -51.35 26.79 30.68
CA GLU A 519 -52.49 27.71 30.90
C GLU A 519 -53.47 27.66 29.72
N ALA A 520 -53.00 27.69 28.50
CA ALA A 520 -53.82 27.60 27.29
C ALA A 520 -54.63 26.30 27.27
N ILE A 521 -53.98 25.16 27.55
CA ILE A 521 -54.63 23.85 27.59
C ILE A 521 -55.71 23.81 28.70
N VAL A 522 -55.39 24.21 29.91
CA VAL A 522 -56.29 24.20 31.07
C VAL A 522 -57.50 25.12 30.84
N ASN A 523 -57.31 26.29 30.25
CA ASN A 523 -58.37 27.22 29.95
C ASN A 523 -59.38 26.67 28.93
N LYS A 524 -58.97 25.76 28.02
CA LYS A 524 -59.88 25.07 27.10
C LYS A 524 -60.67 23.94 27.78
N LEU A 525 -60.09 23.27 28.77
CA LEU A 525 -60.74 22.23 29.55
C LEU A 525 -61.80 22.75 30.54
N LYS A 526 -61.71 24.03 30.92
CA LYS A 526 -62.69 24.67 31.82
C LYS A 526 -63.91 25.23 31.09
N LYS A 527 -63.86 25.35 29.78
CA LYS A 527 -64.95 25.78 28.92
C LYS A 527 -65.74 24.60 28.37
#